data_9e6f01df1394e199783bc56b5af2cad2
#
_entry.id   9e6f01df1394e199783bc56b5af2cad2
#
_cell.length_a   1.000
_cell.length_b   1.000
_cell.length_c   1.000
_cell.angle_alpha   90.00
_cell.angle_beta   90.00
_cell.angle_gamma   90.00
#
_symmetry.space_group_name_H-M   'P 1'
#
loop_
_entity.id
_entity.type
_entity.pdbx_description
1 polymer ?
#
loop_
_entity_poly.entity_id
_entity_poly.type
_entity_poly.pdbx_seq_one_letter_code
_entity_poly.pdbx_strand_id
1 'polypeptide(L)'
;IPKELVLDNFKKLFSRQTAPIFELGFIKGPMAPAAVRWMINTVFMAVMAMVLTCLTASMAGYALAKKRFHGRIILFTLIVCAMALPKQVILIPLIREMSALKLYNTIWAVILPTVGWPFGVFLMKQFSEGIPTEMLEAARIDGASEFKTFTDIVFQMVKPGVGALAIFTFINSWNDYFMQLIMLSSTSNLTISLGIAKLQAENSTDFGLIMAGATLAAAPILIVFIALQK
;
A
#
# COMPACT_ATOMS: atom_id res chain seq x y z
N ILE A 1 15.96 2.04 -34.27
CA ILE A 1 15.89 3.21 -33.38
C ILE A 1 14.95 4.19 -34.09
N PRO A 2 13.84 4.62 -33.47
CA PRO A 2 12.95 5.60 -34.07
C PRO A 2 13.72 6.91 -34.31
N LYS A 3 13.55 7.47 -35.51
CA LYS A 3 14.23 8.71 -35.90
C LYS A 3 13.61 9.96 -35.29
N GLU A 4 12.37 9.86 -34.78
CA GLU A 4 11.61 10.94 -34.17
C GLU A 4 10.93 10.46 -32.89
N LEU A 5 10.88 11.33 -31.87
CA LEU A 5 10.12 11.10 -30.64
C LEU A 5 8.64 11.37 -30.91
N VAL A 6 7.87 10.29 -31.10
CA VAL A 6 6.43 10.37 -31.36
C VAL A 6 5.65 10.01 -30.10
N LEU A 7 4.82 10.93 -29.63
CA LEU A 7 3.99 10.75 -28.42
C LEU A 7 2.57 10.21 -28.71
N ASP A 8 2.33 9.72 -29.92
CA ASP A 8 0.99 9.28 -30.35
C ASP A 8 0.44 8.11 -29.53
N ASN A 9 1.31 7.22 -29.03
CA ASN A 9 0.91 6.13 -28.15
C ASN A 9 0.39 6.62 -26.80
N PHE A 10 0.97 7.70 -26.26
CA PHE A 10 0.43 8.35 -25.07
C PHE A 10 -0.90 9.05 -25.36
N LYS A 11 -1.03 9.73 -26.49
CA LYS A 11 -2.33 10.33 -26.91
C LYS A 11 -3.41 9.25 -27.03
N LYS A 12 -3.11 8.12 -27.66
CA LYS A 12 -4.01 6.95 -27.73
C LYS A 12 -4.40 6.44 -26.34
N LEU A 13 -3.43 6.29 -25.41
CA LEU A 13 -3.66 5.82 -24.06
C LEU A 13 -4.66 6.74 -23.31
N PHE A 14 -4.51 8.05 -23.45
CA PHE A 14 -5.37 9.02 -22.78
C PHE A 14 -6.72 9.25 -23.47
N SER A 15 -6.87 8.95 -24.75
CA SER A 15 -8.12 9.15 -25.48
C SER A 15 -9.04 7.93 -25.54
N ARG A 16 -8.52 6.72 -25.27
CA ARG A 16 -9.21 5.46 -25.59
C ARG A 16 -10.39 5.14 -24.69
N GLN A 17 -10.27 5.36 -23.41
CA GLN A 17 -11.31 5.10 -22.41
C GLN A 17 -11.41 6.25 -21.45
N THR A 18 -12.63 6.59 -21.04
CA THR A 18 -12.89 7.60 -20.03
C THR A 18 -13.52 6.97 -18.78
N ALA A 19 -13.20 7.52 -17.63
CA ALA A 19 -13.78 7.14 -16.35
C ALA A 19 -13.98 8.40 -15.48
N PRO A 20 -14.93 8.41 -14.53
CA PRO A 20 -15.05 9.53 -13.61
C PRO A 20 -13.81 9.62 -12.72
N ILE A 21 -13.30 10.83 -12.47
CA ILE A 21 -12.12 11.04 -11.61
C ILE A 21 -12.33 10.53 -10.20
N PHE A 22 -13.56 10.65 -9.69
CA PHE A 22 -13.98 10.06 -8.42
C PHE A 22 -15.42 9.58 -8.51
N GLU A 23 -15.78 8.60 -7.69
CA GLU A 23 -17.12 8.04 -7.59
C GLU A 23 -17.42 7.81 -6.11
N LEU A 24 -18.39 8.56 -5.59
CA LEU A 24 -18.85 8.51 -4.20
C LEU A 24 -20.38 8.26 -4.22
N GLY A 25 -20.74 6.98 -4.23
CA GLY A 25 -22.14 6.60 -4.33
C GLY A 25 -22.81 7.14 -5.59
N PHE A 26 -23.74 8.08 -5.43
CA PHE A 26 -24.46 8.70 -6.55
C PHE A 26 -23.73 9.89 -7.20
N ILE A 27 -22.66 10.38 -6.56
CA ILE A 27 -21.89 11.54 -7.04
C ILE A 27 -20.74 11.03 -7.91
N LYS A 28 -20.76 11.36 -9.19
CA LYS A 28 -19.67 11.08 -10.13
C LYS A 28 -18.96 12.39 -10.48
N GLY A 29 -17.64 12.38 -10.37
CA GLY A 29 -16.80 13.48 -10.80
C GLY A 29 -16.76 13.65 -12.32
N PRO A 30 -16.07 14.68 -12.81
CA PRO A 30 -15.89 14.88 -14.24
C PRO A 30 -15.22 13.68 -14.90
N MET A 31 -15.59 13.43 -16.16
CA MET A 31 -14.99 12.36 -16.96
C MET A 31 -13.56 12.74 -17.35
N ALA A 32 -12.63 11.82 -17.13
CA ALA A 32 -11.22 11.95 -17.50
C ALA A 32 -10.74 10.68 -18.21
N PRO A 33 -9.57 10.70 -18.86
CA PRO A 33 -8.93 9.50 -19.38
C PRO A 33 -8.81 8.41 -18.30
N ALA A 34 -9.19 7.18 -18.64
CA ALA A 34 -9.18 6.08 -17.67
C ALA A 34 -7.77 5.84 -17.08
N ALA A 35 -6.72 6.02 -17.88
CA ALA A 35 -5.34 5.92 -17.41
C ALA A 35 -5.02 6.90 -16.27
N VAL A 36 -5.58 8.12 -16.28
CA VAL A 36 -5.44 9.09 -15.19
C VAL A 36 -6.14 8.59 -13.94
N ARG A 37 -7.36 8.07 -14.08
CA ARG A 37 -8.12 7.49 -12.97
C ARG A 37 -7.37 6.31 -12.34
N TRP A 38 -6.86 5.41 -13.17
CA TRP A 38 -6.07 4.25 -12.70
C TRP A 38 -4.80 4.67 -11.96
N MET A 39 -4.13 5.72 -12.44
CA MET A 39 -2.97 6.28 -11.77
C MET A 39 -3.34 6.86 -10.40
N ILE A 40 -4.41 7.66 -10.32
CA ILE A 40 -4.92 8.21 -9.06
C ILE A 40 -5.28 7.08 -8.08
N ASN A 41 -5.99 6.05 -8.54
CA ASN A 41 -6.32 4.89 -7.73
C ASN A 41 -5.08 4.20 -7.17
N THR A 42 -4.06 4.01 -8.01
CA THR A 42 -2.81 3.34 -7.61
C THR A 42 -2.03 4.14 -6.58
N VAL A 43 -1.87 5.45 -6.81
CA VAL A 43 -1.22 6.35 -5.86
C VAL A 43 -1.96 6.39 -4.54
N PHE A 44 -3.29 6.58 -4.59
CA PHE A 44 -4.12 6.59 -3.38
C PHE A 44 -4.01 5.27 -2.61
N MET A 45 -4.13 4.13 -3.29
CA MET A 45 -4.02 2.81 -2.71
C MET A 45 -2.64 2.62 -2.03
N ALA A 46 -1.56 2.90 -2.75
CA ALA A 46 -0.20 2.67 -2.25
C ALA A 46 0.12 3.60 -1.07
N VAL A 47 -0.26 4.88 -1.14
CA VAL A 47 -0.03 5.86 -0.06
C VAL A 47 -0.87 5.51 1.16
N MET A 48 -2.16 5.19 0.99
CA MET A 48 -3.02 4.85 2.13
C MET A 48 -2.59 3.53 2.79
N ALA A 49 -2.25 2.51 2.01
CA ALA A 49 -1.69 1.27 2.54
C ALA A 49 -0.39 1.53 3.32
N MET A 50 0.51 2.35 2.77
CA MET A 50 1.77 2.75 3.43
C MET A 50 1.51 3.46 4.76
N VAL A 51 0.69 4.50 4.76
CA VAL A 51 0.42 5.30 5.97
C VAL A 51 -0.23 4.45 7.06
N LEU A 52 -1.29 3.71 6.72
CA LEU A 52 -2.01 2.89 7.69
C LEU A 52 -1.13 1.74 8.22
N THR A 53 -0.35 1.08 7.36
CA THR A 53 0.57 0.02 7.79
C THR A 53 1.67 0.59 8.70
N CYS A 54 2.28 1.72 8.36
CA CYS A 54 3.30 2.34 9.21
C CYS A 54 2.75 2.72 10.58
N LEU A 55 1.56 3.30 10.64
CA LEU A 55 0.93 3.67 11.91
C LEU A 55 0.61 2.43 12.76
N THR A 56 -0.12 1.47 12.22
CA THR A 56 -0.54 0.28 12.96
C THR A 56 0.65 -0.60 13.36
N ALA A 57 1.60 -0.81 12.46
CA ALA A 57 2.79 -1.61 12.73
C ALA A 57 3.72 -0.96 13.76
N SER A 58 3.87 0.38 13.74
CA SER A 58 4.68 1.09 14.75
C SER A 58 4.08 0.98 16.13
N MET A 59 2.77 1.15 16.26
CA MET A 59 2.06 1.00 17.54
C MET A 59 2.13 -0.45 18.05
N ALA A 60 1.86 -1.43 17.18
CA ALA A 60 1.92 -2.84 17.52
C ALA A 60 3.35 -3.29 17.88
N GLY A 61 4.34 -2.87 17.09
CA GLY A 61 5.75 -3.16 17.33
C GLY A 61 6.23 -2.60 18.67
N TYR A 62 5.89 -1.35 18.99
CA TYR A 62 6.19 -0.75 20.29
C TYR A 62 5.54 -1.51 21.44
N ALA A 63 4.24 -1.83 21.33
CA ALA A 63 3.54 -2.59 22.36
C ALA A 63 4.18 -3.96 22.60
N LEU A 64 4.51 -4.68 21.53
CA LEU A 64 5.17 -5.98 21.59
C LEU A 64 6.62 -5.91 22.07
N ALA A 65 7.34 -4.80 21.89
CA ALA A 65 8.72 -4.65 22.35
C ALA A 65 8.79 -4.20 23.81
N LYS A 66 8.01 -3.20 24.22
CA LYS A 66 8.21 -2.46 25.48
C LYS A 66 7.12 -2.68 26.52
N LYS A 67 5.94 -3.19 26.14
CA LYS A 67 4.87 -3.43 27.10
C LYS A 67 4.90 -4.89 27.59
N ARG A 68 4.60 -5.06 28.89
CA ARG A 68 4.48 -6.38 29.52
C ARG A 68 3.01 -6.75 29.65
N PHE A 69 2.55 -7.74 28.92
CA PHE A 69 1.20 -8.30 29.03
C PHE A 69 1.22 -9.81 28.80
N HIS A 70 0.20 -10.48 29.35
CA HIS A 70 0.08 -11.93 29.21
C HIS A 70 -0.14 -12.32 27.72
N GLY A 71 0.55 -13.34 27.26
CA GLY A 71 0.42 -13.82 25.89
C GLY A 71 1.25 -13.05 24.83
N ARG A 72 2.06 -12.05 25.23
CA ARG A 72 2.89 -11.26 24.30
C ARG A 72 3.75 -12.13 23.38
N ILE A 73 4.42 -13.13 23.94
CA ILE A 73 5.31 -14.03 23.18
C ILE A 73 4.48 -14.86 22.20
N ILE A 74 3.36 -15.41 22.66
CA ILE A 74 2.46 -16.22 21.82
C ILE A 74 1.95 -15.38 20.64
N LEU A 75 1.45 -14.15 20.92
CA LEU A 75 0.96 -13.25 19.89
C LEU A 75 2.04 -12.91 18.85
N PHE A 76 3.25 -12.59 19.34
CA PHE A 76 4.36 -12.31 18.42
C PHE A 76 4.75 -13.54 17.59
N THR A 77 4.81 -14.73 18.20
CA THR A 77 5.08 -15.97 17.48
C THR A 77 4.04 -16.25 16.40
N LEU A 78 2.76 -16.04 16.70
CA LEU A 78 1.67 -16.19 15.71
C LEU A 78 1.83 -15.20 14.53
N ILE A 79 2.20 -13.96 14.81
CA ILE A 79 2.47 -12.95 13.77
C ILE A 79 3.64 -13.41 12.88
N VAL A 80 4.74 -13.90 13.48
CA VAL A 80 5.90 -14.40 12.73
C VAL A 80 5.52 -15.63 11.90
N CYS A 81 4.77 -16.58 12.48
CA CYS A 81 4.28 -17.75 11.76
C CYS A 81 3.39 -17.37 10.57
N ALA A 82 2.57 -16.31 10.71
CA ALA A 82 1.73 -15.82 9.63
C ALA A 82 2.53 -15.31 8.42
N MET A 83 3.80 -14.92 8.59
CA MET A 83 4.67 -14.55 7.47
C MET A 83 4.98 -15.72 6.52
N ALA A 84 4.91 -16.96 7.03
CA ALA A 84 5.16 -18.17 6.24
C ALA A 84 3.95 -18.58 5.40
N LEU A 85 2.77 -18.00 5.65
CA LEU A 85 1.56 -18.34 4.90
C LEU A 85 1.56 -17.62 3.53
N PRO A 86 1.46 -18.35 2.42
CA PRO A 86 1.31 -17.73 1.11
C PRO A 86 -0.04 -17.03 1.02
N LYS A 87 -0.04 -15.80 0.48
CA LYS A 87 -1.26 -14.98 0.33
C LYS A 87 -2.39 -15.72 -0.41
N GLN A 88 -2.04 -16.63 -1.31
CA GLN A 88 -2.99 -17.42 -2.10
C GLN A 88 -3.91 -18.31 -1.24
N VAL A 89 -3.42 -18.81 -0.11
CA VAL A 89 -4.17 -19.69 0.78
C VAL A 89 -5.34 -18.96 1.45
N ILE A 90 -5.14 -17.69 1.81
CA ILE A 90 -6.17 -16.88 2.51
C ILE A 90 -7.10 -16.13 1.55
N LEU A 91 -6.93 -16.30 0.24
CA LEU A 91 -7.63 -15.51 -0.77
C LEU A 91 -9.15 -15.68 -0.72
N ILE A 92 -9.65 -16.94 -0.71
CA ILE A 92 -11.10 -17.21 -0.71
C ILE A 92 -11.77 -16.67 0.56
N PRO A 93 -11.25 -16.94 1.78
CA PRO A 93 -11.74 -16.29 2.99
C PRO A 93 -11.76 -14.77 2.89
N LEU A 94 -10.69 -14.17 2.36
CA LEU A 94 -10.56 -12.71 2.25
C LEU A 94 -11.58 -12.10 1.29
N ILE A 95 -11.87 -12.73 0.14
CA ILE A 95 -12.94 -12.28 -0.77
C ILE A 95 -14.28 -12.30 -0.06
N ARG A 96 -14.58 -13.37 0.69
CA ARG A 96 -15.83 -13.48 1.45
C ARG A 96 -15.95 -12.38 2.51
N GLU A 97 -14.87 -12.08 3.22
CA GLU A 97 -14.82 -11.04 4.22
C GLU A 97 -15.03 -9.65 3.60
N MET A 98 -14.30 -9.32 2.53
CA MET A 98 -14.48 -8.05 1.82
C MET A 98 -15.88 -7.90 1.23
N SER A 99 -16.49 -9.01 0.77
CA SER A 99 -17.87 -9.01 0.27
C SER A 99 -18.88 -8.80 1.40
N ALA A 100 -18.69 -9.45 2.55
CA ALA A 100 -19.54 -9.27 3.73
C ALA A 100 -19.49 -7.84 4.26
N LEU A 101 -18.32 -7.20 4.22
CA LEU A 101 -18.13 -5.79 4.58
C LEU A 101 -18.59 -4.81 3.49
N LYS A 102 -19.09 -5.30 2.34
CA LYS A 102 -19.49 -4.49 1.17
C LYS A 102 -18.35 -3.65 0.58
N LEU A 103 -17.12 -4.11 0.76
CA LEU A 103 -15.90 -3.45 0.26
C LEU A 103 -15.36 -4.10 -1.01
N TYR A 104 -15.86 -5.29 -1.42
CA TYR A 104 -15.44 -5.92 -2.66
C TYR A 104 -15.62 -4.97 -3.85
N ASN A 105 -14.68 -5.02 -4.79
CA ASN A 105 -14.61 -4.11 -5.94
C ASN A 105 -14.45 -2.62 -5.54
N THR A 106 -13.82 -2.34 -4.41
CA THR A 106 -13.36 -0.99 -4.02
C THR A 106 -11.86 -1.01 -3.74
N ILE A 107 -11.21 0.15 -3.81
CA ILE A 107 -9.79 0.29 -3.48
C ILE A 107 -9.49 -0.18 -2.05
N TRP A 108 -10.45 -0.04 -1.13
CA TRP A 108 -10.31 -0.49 0.27
C TRP A 108 -10.17 -2.01 0.41
N ALA A 109 -10.73 -2.79 -0.53
CA ALA A 109 -10.55 -4.25 -0.53
C ALA A 109 -9.10 -4.68 -0.76
N VAL A 110 -8.28 -3.81 -1.33
CA VAL A 110 -6.83 -4.05 -1.51
C VAL A 110 -6.03 -3.41 -0.37
N ILE A 111 -6.43 -2.23 0.12
CA ILE A 111 -5.73 -1.51 1.20
C ILE A 111 -5.79 -2.28 2.51
N LEU A 112 -6.98 -2.65 2.99
CA LEU A 112 -7.18 -3.20 4.34
C LEU A 112 -6.39 -4.49 4.61
N PRO A 113 -6.34 -5.47 3.69
CA PRO A 113 -5.51 -6.65 3.89
C PRO A 113 -4.00 -6.36 4.00
N THR A 114 -3.55 -5.29 3.34
CA THR A 114 -2.14 -4.86 3.38
C THR A 114 -1.78 -4.23 4.73
N VAL A 115 -2.73 -3.55 5.39
CA VAL A 115 -2.50 -2.90 6.70
C VAL A 115 -2.09 -3.90 7.77
N GLY A 116 -2.65 -5.12 7.73
CA GLY A 116 -2.30 -6.21 8.65
C GLY A 116 -1.01 -6.96 8.32
N TRP A 117 -0.13 -6.43 7.50
CA TRP A 117 1.08 -7.12 7.05
C TRP A 117 2.02 -7.50 8.21
N PRO A 118 2.21 -8.83 8.48
CA PRO A 118 2.96 -9.30 9.64
C PRO A 118 4.42 -8.82 9.66
N PHE A 119 5.06 -8.71 8.50
CA PHE A 119 6.43 -8.20 8.38
C PHE A 119 6.58 -6.78 8.94
N GLY A 120 5.58 -5.91 8.75
CA GLY A 120 5.60 -4.56 9.28
C GLY A 120 5.69 -4.55 10.81
N VAL A 121 4.87 -5.37 11.46
CA VAL A 121 4.87 -5.51 12.93
C VAL A 121 6.19 -6.10 13.42
N PHE A 122 6.71 -7.12 12.75
CA PHE A 122 8.01 -7.71 13.06
C PHE A 122 9.12 -6.67 12.97
N LEU A 123 9.21 -5.94 11.85
CA LEU A 123 10.24 -4.93 11.63
C LEU A 123 10.18 -3.83 12.71
N MET A 124 9.00 -3.29 12.96
CA MET A 124 8.83 -2.22 13.95
C MET A 124 9.09 -2.68 15.38
N LYS A 125 8.81 -3.94 15.70
CA LYS A 125 9.20 -4.52 16.98
C LYS A 125 10.74 -4.55 17.13
N GLN A 126 11.47 -4.97 16.11
CA GLN A 126 12.95 -5.01 16.16
C GLN A 126 13.53 -3.60 16.38
N PHE A 127 13.02 -2.59 15.66
CA PHE A 127 13.45 -1.20 15.89
C PHE A 127 13.09 -0.71 17.29
N SER A 128 11.91 -1.06 17.80
CA SER A 128 11.46 -0.64 19.12
C SER A 128 12.23 -1.31 20.26
N GLU A 129 12.80 -2.50 20.05
CA GLU A 129 13.64 -3.16 21.07
C GLU A 129 14.90 -2.35 21.37
N GLY A 130 15.46 -1.66 20.38
CA GLY A 130 16.64 -0.82 20.54
C GLY A 130 16.42 0.48 21.34
N ILE A 131 15.19 0.84 21.70
CA ILE A 131 14.91 2.03 22.51
C ILE A 131 15.35 1.79 23.95
N PRO A 132 16.18 2.68 24.59
CA PRO A 132 16.53 2.56 25.99
C PRO A 132 15.28 2.65 26.89
N THR A 133 15.17 1.75 27.88
CA THR A 133 13.99 1.71 28.77
C THR A 133 13.96 2.93 29.69
N GLU A 134 15.13 3.44 30.04
CA GLU A 134 15.33 4.64 30.89
C GLU A 134 14.64 5.88 30.30
N MET A 135 14.60 6.03 28.97
CA MET A 135 13.89 7.14 28.33
C MET A 135 12.38 7.04 28.52
N LEU A 136 11.84 5.82 28.50
CA LEU A 136 10.41 5.59 28.71
C LEU A 136 10.02 5.78 30.18
N GLU A 137 10.93 5.42 31.10
CA GLU A 137 10.76 5.62 32.53
C GLU A 137 10.82 7.12 32.91
N ALA A 138 11.78 7.87 32.33
CA ALA A 138 11.87 9.30 32.52
C ALA A 138 10.58 10.00 32.06
N ALA A 139 10.06 9.67 30.87
CA ALA A 139 8.79 10.20 30.38
C ALA A 139 7.61 9.93 31.34
N ARG A 140 7.58 8.76 31.99
CA ARG A 140 6.55 8.44 32.97
C ARG A 140 6.69 9.26 34.25
N ILE A 141 7.92 9.50 34.72
CA ILE A 141 8.19 10.37 35.88
C ILE A 141 7.73 11.79 35.58
N ASP A 142 7.94 12.27 34.35
CA ASP A 142 7.50 13.57 33.87
C ASP A 142 5.96 13.65 33.64
N GLY A 143 5.22 12.57 33.89
CA GLY A 143 3.77 12.52 33.77
C GLY A 143 3.26 12.44 32.31
N ALA A 144 4.11 12.06 31.34
CA ALA A 144 3.68 11.90 29.97
C ALA A 144 2.70 10.72 29.83
N SER A 145 1.60 10.94 29.12
CA SER A 145 0.67 9.86 28.75
C SER A 145 1.33 8.87 27.80
N GLU A 146 0.81 7.65 27.71
CA GLU A 146 1.33 6.62 26.80
C GLU A 146 1.31 7.08 25.34
N PHE A 147 0.27 7.79 24.92
CA PHE A 147 0.20 8.33 23.55
C PHE A 147 1.27 9.39 23.33
N LYS A 148 1.49 10.29 24.30
CA LYS A 148 2.54 11.31 24.23
C LYS A 148 3.93 10.67 24.21
N THR A 149 4.17 9.67 25.06
CA THR A 149 5.41 8.88 25.04
C THR A 149 5.64 8.23 23.67
N PHE A 150 4.59 7.68 23.05
CA PHE A 150 4.69 7.10 21.71
C PHE A 150 5.04 8.16 20.66
N THR A 151 4.31 9.27 20.61
CA THR A 151 4.50 10.28 19.53
C THR A 151 5.81 11.05 19.66
N ASP A 152 6.18 11.44 20.87
CA ASP A 152 7.26 12.39 21.11
C ASP A 152 8.62 11.68 21.27
N ILE A 153 8.62 10.43 21.75
CA ILE A 153 9.86 9.67 21.99
C ILE A 153 9.97 8.48 21.05
N VAL A 154 9.05 7.52 21.18
CA VAL A 154 9.16 6.24 20.46
C VAL A 154 9.19 6.43 18.95
N PHE A 155 8.19 7.15 18.42
CA PHE A 155 8.06 7.36 16.98
C PHE A 155 9.27 8.11 16.41
N GLN A 156 9.83 9.06 17.14
CA GLN A 156 11.02 9.78 16.73
C GLN A 156 12.26 8.85 16.63
N MET A 157 12.41 7.94 17.60
CA MET A 157 13.54 7.00 17.62
C MET A 157 13.45 5.91 16.57
N VAL A 158 12.23 5.46 16.24
CA VAL A 158 12.01 4.41 15.22
C VAL A 158 11.82 4.97 13.82
N LYS A 159 11.95 6.26 13.58
CA LYS A 159 11.82 6.89 12.26
C LYS A 159 12.58 6.16 11.13
N PRO A 160 13.83 5.71 11.31
CA PRO A 160 14.52 4.98 10.26
C PRO A 160 13.80 3.67 9.88
N GLY A 161 13.27 2.96 10.88
CA GLY A 161 12.45 1.76 10.67
C GLY A 161 11.13 2.06 9.97
N VAL A 162 10.47 3.17 10.35
CA VAL A 162 9.24 3.64 9.69
C VAL A 162 9.53 4.00 8.23
N GLY A 163 10.64 4.67 7.94
CA GLY A 163 11.06 4.99 6.58
C GLY A 163 11.29 3.74 5.73
N ALA A 164 12.01 2.76 6.26
CA ALA A 164 12.21 1.48 5.59
C ALA A 164 10.86 0.75 5.34
N LEU A 165 9.99 0.68 6.36
CA LEU A 165 8.67 0.07 6.22
C LEU A 165 7.81 0.80 5.19
N ALA A 166 7.86 2.13 5.16
CA ALA A 166 7.13 2.95 4.19
C ALA A 166 7.52 2.60 2.75
N ILE A 167 8.83 2.53 2.47
CA ILE A 167 9.33 2.16 1.14
C ILE A 167 8.86 0.75 0.77
N PHE A 168 9.05 -0.23 1.65
CA PHE A 168 8.62 -1.61 1.40
C PHE A 168 7.12 -1.72 1.16
N THR A 169 6.30 -1.07 1.99
CA THR A 169 4.84 -1.13 1.85
C THR A 169 4.38 -0.46 0.57
N PHE A 170 4.93 0.73 0.24
CA PHE A 170 4.59 1.42 -1.00
C PHE A 170 4.90 0.57 -2.23
N ILE A 171 6.13 0.05 -2.33
CA ILE A 171 6.57 -0.76 -3.47
C ILE A 171 5.74 -2.05 -3.57
N ASN A 172 5.49 -2.74 -2.44
CA ASN A 172 4.66 -3.94 -2.44
C ASN A 172 3.22 -3.66 -2.88
N SER A 173 2.57 -2.63 -2.33
CA SER A 173 1.21 -2.26 -2.73
C SER A 173 1.11 -1.86 -4.19
N TRP A 174 2.10 -1.12 -4.68
CA TRP A 174 2.15 -0.71 -6.09
C TRP A 174 2.22 -1.91 -7.04
N ASN A 175 3.01 -2.90 -6.70
CA ASN A 175 3.30 -4.07 -7.54
C ASN A 175 2.41 -5.29 -7.26
N ASP A 176 1.51 -5.24 -6.28
CA ASP A 176 0.64 -6.39 -5.93
C ASP A 176 -0.50 -6.57 -6.95
N TYR A 177 -0.12 -6.90 -8.17
CA TYR A 177 -1.05 -7.16 -9.27
C TYR A 177 -2.09 -8.24 -8.93
N PHE A 178 -1.67 -9.30 -8.21
CA PHE A 178 -2.52 -10.44 -7.92
C PHE A 178 -3.74 -10.07 -7.04
N MET A 179 -3.52 -9.34 -5.94
CA MET A 179 -4.61 -8.88 -5.09
C MET A 179 -5.53 -7.90 -5.81
N GLN A 180 -4.95 -7.00 -6.61
CA GLN A 180 -5.70 -6.04 -7.42
C GLN A 180 -6.59 -6.75 -8.43
N LEU A 181 -6.07 -7.77 -9.14
CA LEU A 181 -6.80 -8.55 -10.14
C LEU A 181 -8.04 -9.24 -9.56
N ILE A 182 -7.93 -9.73 -8.33
CA ILE A 182 -9.00 -10.52 -7.72
C ILE A 182 -10.02 -9.62 -7.01
N MET A 183 -9.58 -8.52 -6.43
CA MET A 183 -10.45 -7.63 -5.64
C MET A 183 -11.13 -6.55 -6.46
N LEU A 184 -10.61 -6.20 -7.65
CA LEU A 184 -11.10 -5.09 -8.47
C LEU A 184 -11.62 -5.62 -9.83
N SER A 185 -12.82 -5.21 -10.22
CA SER A 185 -13.44 -5.64 -11.48
C SER A 185 -13.95 -4.49 -12.35
N SER A 186 -14.43 -3.39 -11.76
CA SER A 186 -14.98 -2.27 -12.53
C SER A 186 -13.88 -1.35 -13.06
N THR A 187 -14.04 -0.85 -14.29
CA THR A 187 -13.04 0.01 -14.97
C THR A 187 -12.67 1.25 -14.16
N SER A 188 -13.62 1.83 -13.41
CA SER A 188 -13.39 3.01 -12.56
C SER A 188 -12.49 2.71 -11.34
N ASN A 189 -12.42 1.45 -10.90
CA ASN A 189 -11.68 1.04 -9.70
C ASN A 189 -10.36 0.34 -10.02
N LEU A 190 -10.04 0.15 -11.31
CA LEU A 190 -8.76 -0.46 -11.68
C LEU A 190 -7.58 0.41 -11.21
N THR A 191 -6.47 -0.26 -10.97
CA THR A 191 -5.14 0.34 -10.83
C THR A 191 -4.47 0.45 -12.18
N ILE A 192 -3.36 1.19 -12.26
CA ILE A 192 -2.63 1.35 -13.52
C ILE A 192 -2.13 0.02 -14.07
N SER A 193 -1.55 -0.84 -13.21
CA SER A 193 -1.04 -2.16 -13.61
C SER A 193 -2.17 -3.05 -14.15
N LEU A 194 -3.32 -3.07 -13.49
CA LEU A 194 -4.47 -3.86 -13.90
C LEU A 194 -5.12 -3.28 -15.17
N GLY A 195 -5.20 -1.96 -15.28
CA GLY A 195 -5.70 -1.28 -16.48
C GLY A 195 -4.85 -1.57 -17.72
N ILE A 196 -3.52 -1.56 -17.58
CA ILE A 196 -2.60 -1.93 -18.67
C ILE A 196 -2.78 -3.39 -19.06
N ALA A 197 -2.88 -4.31 -18.10
CA ALA A 197 -3.12 -5.72 -18.39
C ALA A 197 -4.44 -5.94 -19.13
N LYS A 198 -5.48 -5.19 -18.77
CA LYS A 198 -6.76 -5.19 -19.50
C LYS A 198 -6.59 -4.69 -20.93
N LEU A 199 -5.90 -3.57 -21.12
CA LEU A 199 -5.59 -3.06 -22.46
C LEU A 199 -4.79 -4.07 -23.29
N GLN A 200 -3.85 -4.78 -22.69
CA GLN A 200 -3.09 -5.84 -23.34
C GLN A 200 -3.98 -7.01 -23.78
N ALA A 201 -4.92 -7.44 -22.94
CA ALA A 201 -5.86 -8.49 -23.28
C ALA A 201 -6.80 -8.10 -24.44
N GLU A 202 -7.23 -6.84 -24.47
CA GLU A 202 -8.11 -6.31 -25.54
C GLU A 202 -7.36 -5.98 -26.84
N ASN A 203 -6.04 -5.69 -26.76
CA ASN A 203 -5.24 -5.16 -27.86
C ASN A 203 -3.84 -5.78 -27.92
N SER A 204 -3.78 -7.09 -27.93
CA SER A 204 -2.54 -7.87 -27.88
C SER A 204 -1.51 -7.51 -28.97
N THR A 205 -1.90 -6.83 -30.04
CA THR A 205 -1.05 -6.43 -31.18
C THR A 205 -0.53 -4.99 -31.10
N ASP A 206 -1.09 -4.13 -30.24
CA ASP A 206 -0.64 -2.72 -30.11
C ASP A 206 0.43 -2.60 -29.00
N PHE A 207 1.63 -3.10 -29.28
CA PHE A 207 2.77 -3.01 -28.35
C PHE A 207 3.13 -1.56 -27.99
N GLY A 208 2.91 -0.61 -28.88
CA GLY A 208 3.19 0.80 -28.62
C GLY A 208 2.33 1.35 -27.48
N LEU A 209 1.03 1.03 -27.49
CA LEU A 209 0.10 1.40 -26.42
C LEU A 209 0.47 0.76 -25.08
N ILE A 210 0.82 -0.54 -25.09
CA ILE A 210 1.22 -1.29 -23.90
C ILE A 210 2.49 -0.69 -23.29
N MET A 211 3.50 -0.38 -24.12
CA MET A 211 4.76 0.22 -23.65
C MET A 211 4.56 1.63 -23.10
N ALA A 212 3.68 2.45 -23.70
CA ALA A 212 3.32 3.75 -23.17
C ALA A 212 2.68 3.63 -21.77
N GLY A 213 1.77 2.68 -21.58
CA GLY A 213 1.17 2.38 -20.29
C GLY A 213 2.19 1.90 -19.26
N ALA A 214 3.08 0.97 -19.63
CA ALA A 214 4.14 0.46 -18.77
C ALA A 214 5.12 1.57 -18.33
N THR A 215 5.48 2.47 -19.23
CA THR A 215 6.31 3.65 -18.89
C THR A 215 5.61 4.55 -17.89
N LEU A 216 4.32 4.80 -18.08
CA LEU A 216 3.51 5.59 -17.15
C LEU A 216 3.44 4.93 -15.76
N ALA A 217 3.31 3.60 -15.70
CA ALA A 217 3.28 2.85 -14.45
C ALA A 217 4.63 2.83 -13.72
N ALA A 218 5.76 2.84 -14.45
CA ALA A 218 7.09 2.80 -13.86
C ALA A 218 7.55 4.16 -13.29
N ALA A 219 7.11 5.27 -13.88
CA ALA A 219 7.58 6.61 -13.53
C ALA A 219 7.40 6.96 -12.03
N PRO A 220 6.24 6.74 -11.37
CA PRO A 220 6.08 7.08 -9.97
C PRO A 220 6.97 6.25 -9.03
N ILE A 221 7.21 4.96 -9.34
CA ILE A 221 8.11 4.11 -8.54
C ILE A 221 9.52 4.69 -8.55
N LEU A 222 10.01 5.09 -9.73
CA LEU A 222 11.33 5.69 -9.87
C LEU A 222 11.44 7.00 -9.10
N ILE A 223 10.41 7.85 -9.16
CA ILE A 223 10.36 9.11 -8.42
C ILE A 223 10.41 8.85 -6.91
N VAL A 224 9.57 7.94 -6.41
CA VAL A 224 9.54 7.58 -4.97
C VAL A 224 10.87 6.98 -4.53
N PHE A 225 11.45 6.08 -5.33
CA PHE A 225 12.74 5.49 -5.01
C PHE A 225 13.84 6.55 -4.90
N ILE A 226 13.95 7.45 -5.89
CA ILE A 226 14.96 8.52 -5.88
C ILE A 226 14.74 9.51 -4.71
N ALA A 227 13.49 9.80 -4.37
CA ALA A 227 13.15 10.72 -3.28
C ALA A 227 13.45 10.12 -1.88
N LEU A 228 13.29 8.81 -1.72
CA LEU A 228 13.42 8.14 -0.42
C LEU A 228 14.78 7.44 -0.19
N GLN A 229 15.67 7.41 -1.19
CA GLN A 229 17.00 6.79 -1.07
C GLN A 229 18.00 7.62 -0.24
N LYS A 230 17.66 8.85 0.14
CA LYS A 230 18.43 9.73 1.02
C LYS A 230 17.89 9.62 2.45
#